data_6622883b07918b9cd893e0ff1da27cf3
#
_entry.id   6622883b07918b9cd893e0ff1da27cf3
#
_cell.length_a   1.000
_cell.length_b   1.000
_cell.length_c   1.000
_cell.angle_alpha   90.00
_cell.angle_beta   90.00
_cell.angle_gamma   90.00
#
_symmetry.space_group_name_H-M   'P 1'
#
loop_
_entity.id
_entity.type
_entity.pdbx_description
1 polymer ?
#
loop_
_entity_poly.entity_id
_entity_poly.type
_entity_poly.pdbx_seq_one_letter_code
_entity_poly.pdbx_strand_id
1 'polypeptide(L)'
;KVLDRARELEKLETLGNLTNDSFNRHGIQELFQQIMAMSRKLQYQLLAEEGVSGNLPFTRIDHIDRKHCRVVYQGVEGAYAHEATLQYFGKDANAFHVPTWRDCMEAIKEGVADYAVLPIENSSAGEVNDIYDLLEEYDNYIVGEQILKINHALLGLPGTSLDEIRTVYSHPQALMQCSVYLDK
;
A
#
# COMPACT_ATOMS: atom_id res chain seq x y z
N LYS A 1 -21.80 -6.95 -16.61
CA LYS A 1 -20.36 -7.00 -16.29
C LYS A 1 -19.81 -5.58 -16.42
N VAL A 2 -19.46 -4.94 -15.31
CA VAL A 2 -18.99 -3.55 -15.31
C VAL A 2 -17.56 -3.45 -15.86
N LEU A 3 -16.66 -4.36 -15.42
CA LEU A 3 -15.29 -4.43 -15.91
C LEU A 3 -15.14 -5.49 -17.00
N ASP A 4 -14.58 -5.10 -18.13
CA ASP A 4 -14.16 -5.96 -19.23
C ASP A 4 -12.77 -5.51 -19.71
N ARG A 5 -11.74 -6.07 -19.07
CA ARG A 5 -10.33 -5.68 -19.34
C ARG A 5 -9.93 -5.84 -20.79
N ALA A 6 -10.36 -6.90 -21.47
CA ALA A 6 -10.02 -7.13 -22.87
C ALA A 6 -10.58 -6.02 -23.77
N ARG A 7 -11.83 -5.64 -23.54
CA ARG A 7 -12.50 -4.58 -24.29
C ARG A 7 -11.90 -3.20 -23.99
N GLU A 8 -11.50 -2.94 -22.73
CA GLU A 8 -10.85 -1.68 -22.36
C GLU A 8 -9.48 -1.54 -23.04
N LEU A 9 -8.66 -2.59 -23.03
CA LEU A 9 -7.37 -2.60 -23.73
C LEU A 9 -7.51 -2.39 -25.24
N GLU A 10 -8.44 -3.08 -25.89
CA GLU A 10 -8.75 -2.89 -27.31
C GLU A 10 -9.15 -1.43 -27.61
N LYS A 11 -9.96 -0.82 -26.75
CA LYS A 11 -10.34 0.59 -26.87
C LYS A 11 -9.17 1.53 -26.73
N LEU A 12 -8.31 1.33 -25.74
CA LEU A 12 -7.12 2.15 -25.53
C LEU A 12 -6.15 2.06 -26.70
N GLU A 13 -5.95 0.87 -27.24
CA GLU A 13 -5.13 0.68 -28.44
C GLU A 13 -5.72 1.41 -29.65
N THR A 14 -7.02 1.24 -29.90
CA THR A 14 -7.73 1.91 -30.99
C THR A 14 -7.62 3.43 -30.88
N LEU A 15 -7.85 3.97 -29.69
CA LEU A 15 -7.78 5.42 -29.44
C LEU A 15 -6.35 5.96 -29.55
N GLY A 16 -5.37 5.21 -29.06
CA GLY A 16 -3.96 5.57 -29.19
C GLY A 16 -3.51 5.62 -30.65
N ASN A 17 -4.09 4.81 -31.52
CA ASN A 17 -3.79 4.78 -32.95
C ASN A 17 -4.42 5.93 -33.77
N LEU A 18 -5.19 6.82 -33.13
CA LEU A 18 -5.70 8.04 -33.79
C LEU A 18 -4.60 9.10 -34.04
N THR A 19 -3.44 8.93 -33.45
CA THR A 19 -2.29 9.83 -33.66
C THR A 19 -1.01 9.02 -33.91
N ASN A 20 -0.10 9.59 -34.70
CA ASN A 20 1.21 9.03 -34.96
C ASN A 20 2.28 9.58 -34.00
N ASP A 21 1.94 10.59 -33.21
CA ASP A 21 2.83 11.18 -32.21
C ASP A 21 2.79 10.37 -30.93
N SER A 22 3.96 9.96 -30.42
CA SER A 22 4.07 9.08 -29.26
C SER A 22 3.62 9.74 -27.95
N PHE A 23 3.86 11.05 -27.80
CA PHE A 23 3.43 11.82 -26.63
C PHE A 23 1.91 11.92 -26.58
N ASN A 24 1.30 12.30 -27.69
CA ASN A 24 -0.16 12.41 -27.80
C ASN A 24 -0.83 11.03 -27.66
N ARG A 25 -0.23 9.96 -28.17
CA ARG A 25 -0.74 8.59 -28.00
C ARG A 25 -0.83 8.22 -26.53
N HIS A 26 0.25 8.44 -25.79
CA HIS A 26 0.28 8.14 -24.36
C HIS A 26 -0.73 8.98 -23.58
N GLY A 27 -0.79 10.29 -23.84
CA GLY A 27 -1.77 11.18 -23.20
C GLY A 27 -3.22 10.80 -23.47
N ILE A 28 -3.54 10.39 -24.71
CA ILE A 28 -4.89 9.89 -25.06
C ILE A 28 -5.21 8.62 -24.24
N GLN A 29 -4.29 7.67 -24.17
CA GLN A 29 -4.49 6.43 -23.44
C GLN A 29 -4.71 6.69 -21.94
N GLU A 30 -3.89 7.53 -21.29
CA GLU A 30 -4.08 7.91 -19.90
C GLU A 30 -5.41 8.60 -19.63
N LEU A 31 -5.79 9.58 -20.49
CA LEU A 31 -7.07 10.28 -20.35
C LEU A 31 -8.25 9.31 -20.42
N PHE A 32 -8.25 8.40 -21.40
CA PHE A 32 -9.33 7.43 -21.54
C PHE A 32 -9.33 6.35 -20.46
N GLN A 33 -8.18 5.98 -19.88
CA GLN A 33 -8.13 5.15 -18.68
C GLN A 33 -8.87 5.80 -17.52
N GLN A 34 -8.63 7.10 -17.28
CA GLN A 34 -9.33 7.86 -16.24
C GLN A 34 -10.84 7.94 -16.50
N ILE A 35 -11.25 8.22 -17.74
CA ILE A 35 -12.67 8.25 -18.12
C ILE A 35 -13.35 6.90 -17.86
N MET A 36 -12.70 5.80 -18.24
CA MET A 36 -13.22 4.45 -18.02
C MET A 36 -13.29 4.10 -16.53
N ALA A 37 -12.29 4.50 -15.73
CA ALA A 37 -12.30 4.32 -14.27
C ALA A 37 -13.47 5.07 -13.61
N MET A 38 -13.70 6.33 -13.99
CA MET A 38 -14.84 7.13 -13.52
C MET A 38 -16.18 6.50 -13.92
N SER A 39 -16.29 6.02 -15.16
CA SER A 39 -17.49 5.34 -15.65
C SER A 39 -17.78 4.06 -14.86
N ARG A 40 -16.77 3.24 -14.57
CA ARG A 40 -16.93 2.05 -13.72
C ARG A 40 -17.39 2.42 -12.31
N LYS A 41 -16.81 3.45 -11.71
CA LYS A 41 -17.20 3.93 -10.38
C LYS A 41 -18.69 4.30 -10.35
N LEU A 42 -19.15 5.06 -11.34
CA LEU A 42 -20.57 5.43 -11.44
C LEU A 42 -21.46 4.20 -11.63
N GLN A 43 -21.07 3.27 -12.51
CA GLN A 43 -21.84 2.04 -12.74
C GLN A 43 -21.96 1.18 -11.47
N TYR A 44 -20.88 1.06 -10.67
CA TYR A 44 -20.94 0.36 -9.39
C TYR A 44 -21.84 1.07 -8.37
N GLN A 45 -21.82 2.40 -8.34
CA GLN A 45 -22.72 3.18 -7.48
C GLN A 45 -24.19 2.94 -7.85
N LEU A 46 -24.54 3.01 -9.13
CA LEU A 46 -25.91 2.76 -9.60
C LEU A 46 -26.37 1.33 -9.29
N LEU A 47 -25.50 0.32 -9.49
CA LEU A 47 -25.84 -1.06 -9.15
C LEU A 47 -26.06 -1.24 -7.63
N ALA A 48 -25.29 -0.54 -6.79
CA ALA A 48 -25.48 -0.56 -5.34
C ALA A 48 -26.80 0.10 -4.93
N GLU A 49 -27.17 1.22 -5.55
CA GLU A 49 -28.44 1.94 -5.31
C GLU A 49 -29.68 1.13 -5.74
N GLU A 50 -29.58 0.39 -6.85
CA GLU A 50 -30.65 -0.48 -7.34
C GLU A 50 -30.75 -1.82 -6.58
N GLY A 51 -29.89 -2.05 -5.59
CA GLY A 51 -29.86 -3.32 -4.83
C GLY A 51 -29.41 -4.52 -5.67
N VAL A 52 -28.93 -4.28 -6.90
CA VAL A 52 -28.31 -5.28 -7.78
C VAL A 52 -26.86 -5.45 -7.35
N SER A 53 -26.63 -5.82 -6.09
CA SER A 53 -25.37 -6.35 -5.66
C SER A 53 -25.20 -7.71 -6.31
N GLY A 54 -24.52 -7.73 -7.45
CA GLY A 54 -23.91 -8.97 -7.92
C GLY A 54 -23.12 -9.58 -6.77
N ASN A 55 -22.97 -10.90 -6.75
CA ASN A 55 -22.14 -11.56 -5.74
C ASN A 55 -20.78 -10.87 -5.71
N LEU A 56 -20.59 -10.01 -4.72
CA LEU A 56 -19.26 -9.46 -4.44
C LEU A 56 -18.36 -10.66 -4.14
N PRO A 57 -17.12 -10.66 -4.64
CA PRO A 57 -16.20 -11.78 -4.40
C PRO A 57 -15.73 -11.85 -2.94
N PHE A 58 -16.40 -11.15 -2.03
CA PHE A 58 -16.11 -11.11 -0.60
C PHE A 58 -17.41 -11.11 0.22
N THR A 59 -17.31 -11.59 1.43
CA THR A 59 -18.38 -11.52 2.43
C THR A 59 -18.18 -10.26 3.29
N ARG A 60 -19.20 -9.40 3.34
CA ARG A 60 -19.18 -8.26 4.25
C ARG A 60 -19.29 -8.75 5.69
N ILE A 61 -18.39 -8.27 6.55
CA ILE A 61 -18.40 -8.51 7.99
C ILE A 61 -18.58 -7.18 8.72
N ASP A 62 -19.26 -7.19 9.88
CA ASP A 62 -19.51 -5.97 10.64
C ASP A 62 -18.29 -5.51 11.44
N HIS A 63 -17.40 -6.43 11.77
CA HIS A 63 -16.15 -6.15 12.51
C HIS A 63 -15.09 -7.20 12.22
N ILE A 64 -13.83 -6.80 12.38
CA ILE A 64 -12.67 -7.65 12.24
C ILE A 64 -12.34 -8.27 13.60
N ASP A 65 -12.17 -9.59 13.67
CA ASP A 65 -11.59 -10.24 14.86
C ASP A 65 -10.08 -9.89 14.92
N ARG A 66 -9.72 -9.04 15.87
CA ARG A 66 -8.34 -8.60 16.09
C ARG A 66 -7.60 -9.42 17.15
N LYS A 67 -8.30 -10.31 17.88
CA LYS A 67 -7.73 -11.00 19.04
C LYS A 67 -7.19 -12.39 18.70
N HIS A 68 -7.84 -13.09 17.77
CA HIS A 68 -7.52 -14.49 17.47
C HIS A 68 -6.95 -14.67 16.06
N CYS A 69 -6.50 -13.57 15.44
CA CYS A 69 -5.93 -13.59 14.11
C CYS A 69 -4.39 -13.66 14.14
N ARG A 70 -3.83 -14.20 13.06
CA ARG A 70 -2.38 -14.19 12.80
C ARG A 70 -2.09 -13.06 11.85
N VAL A 71 -1.12 -12.22 12.21
CA VAL A 71 -0.78 -11.03 11.46
C VAL A 71 0.65 -11.10 10.97
N VAL A 72 0.86 -10.92 9.68
CA VAL A 72 2.21 -10.84 9.09
C VAL A 72 2.56 -9.39 8.75
N TYR A 73 3.81 -9.03 8.91
CA TYR A 73 4.35 -7.73 8.50
C TYR A 73 5.75 -7.90 7.91
N GLN A 74 6.16 -6.96 7.05
CA GLN A 74 7.49 -6.97 6.46
C GLN A 74 8.50 -6.28 7.37
N GLY A 75 9.72 -6.83 7.45
CA GLY A 75 10.86 -6.22 8.11
C GLY A 75 11.34 -7.01 9.31
N VAL A 76 11.57 -6.33 10.41
CA VAL A 76 12.07 -6.91 11.66
C VAL A 76 11.26 -6.42 12.84
N GLU A 77 11.40 -7.09 13.97
CA GLU A 77 10.82 -6.63 15.23
C GLU A 77 11.35 -5.23 15.58
N GLY A 78 10.45 -4.33 16.01
CA GLY A 78 10.78 -2.93 16.29
C GLY A 78 10.72 -2.00 15.08
N ALA A 79 10.55 -2.51 13.84
CA ALA A 79 10.33 -1.66 12.68
C ALA A 79 8.95 -0.98 12.71
N TYR A 80 8.75 0.04 11.87
CA TYR A 80 7.47 0.78 11.78
C TYR A 80 6.29 -0.13 11.44
N ALA A 81 6.47 -1.12 10.57
CA ALA A 81 5.43 -2.10 10.28
C ALA A 81 5.03 -2.91 11.52
N HIS A 82 5.99 -3.28 12.38
CA HIS A 82 5.72 -3.92 13.66
C HIS A 82 4.93 -3.00 14.59
N GLU A 83 5.34 -1.75 14.73
CA GLU A 83 4.63 -0.76 15.55
C GLU A 83 3.19 -0.54 15.06
N ALA A 84 3.00 -0.37 13.75
CA ALA A 84 1.67 -0.26 13.14
C ALA A 84 0.80 -1.49 13.44
N THR A 85 1.39 -2.69 13.37
CA THR A 85 0.73 -3.95 13.72
C THR A 85 0.25 -3.95 15.17
N LEU A 86 1.12 -3.58 16.12
CA LEU A 86 0.78 -3.54 17.53
C LEU A 86 -0.25 -2.46 17.87
N GLN A 87 -0.20 -1.31 17.17
CA GLN A 87 -1.20 -0.25 17.36
C GLN A 87 -2.59 -0.67 16.86
N TYR A 88 -2.66 -1.37 15.73
CA TYR A 88 -3.94 -1.76 15.12
C TYR A 88 -4.55 -3.00 15.78
N PHE A 89 -3.76 -4.07 16.00
CA PHE A 89 -4.21 -5.36 16.51
C PHE A 89 -4.06 -5.52 18.03
N GLY A 90 -3.29 -4.66 18.67
CA GLY A 90 -3.00 -4.71 20.12
C GLY A 90 -1.59 -5.25 20.42
N LYS A 91 -1.12 -4.99 21.64
CA LYS A 91 0.25 -5.37 22.05
C LYS A 91 0.48 -6.88 22.13
N ASP A 92 -0.58 -7.65 22.35
CA ASP A 92 -0.55 -9.11 22.44
C ASP A 92 -0.93 -9.78 21.11
N ALA A 93 -0.86 -9.04 20.00
CA ALA A 93 -1.18 -9.57 18.68
C ALA A 93 -0.27 -10.79 18.35
N ASN A 94 -0.87 -11.84 17.82
CA ASN A 94 -0.11 -12.99 17.27
C ASN A 94 0.49 -12.58 15.93
N ALA A 95 1.60 -11.85 15.98
CA ALA A 95 2.24 -11.24 14.83
C ALA A 95 3.63 -11.86 14.58
N PHE A 96 3.98 -12.00 13.30
CA PHE A 96 5.30 -12.43 12.87
C PHE A 96 5.76 -11.63 11.65
N HIS A 97 7.06 -11.62 11.40
CA HIS A 97 7.64 -10.86 10.29
C HIS A 97 8.19 -11.76 9.19
N VAL A 98 8.26 -11.20 7.99
CA VAL A 98 8.86 -11.82 6.81
C VAL A 98 9.76 -10.82 6.09
N PRO A 99 10.71 -11.29 5.25
CA PRO A 99 11.69 -10.42 4.60
C PRO A 99 11.10 -9.43 3.59
N THR A 100 10.10 -9.85 2.81
CA THR A 100 9.57 -9.06 1.71
C THR A 100 8.06 -8.84 1.81
N TRP A 101 7.54 -7.83 1.11
CA TRP A 101 6.10 -7.59 1.00
C TRP A 101 5.38 -8.72 0.26
N ARG A 102 6.05 -9.33 -0.73
CA ARG A 102 5.54 -10.50 -1.43
C ARG A 102 5.34 -11.68 -0.49
N ASP A 103 6.27 -11.91 0.42
CA ASP A 103 6.14 -12.97 1.43
C ASP A 103 4.93 -12.74 2.34
N CYS A 104 4.57 -11.48 2.61
CA CYS A 104 3.34 -11.16 3.33
C CYS A 104 2.09 -11.62 2.55
N MET A 105 2.05 -11.37 1.24
CA MET A 105 0.93 -11.78 0.39
C MET A 105 0.85 -13.30 0.26
N GLU A 106 1.98 -13.98 0.09
CA GLU A 106 2.03 -15.45 0.06
C GLU A 106 1.58 -16.05 1.40
N ALA A 107 1.96 -15.48 2.54
CA ALA A 107 1.53 -15.96 3.85
C ALA A 107 -0.01 -15.92 4.01
N ILE A 108 -0.68 -14.91 3.45
CA ILE A 108 -2.15 -14.86 3.42
C ILE A 108 -2.71 -15.93 2.48
N LYS A 109 -2.18 -16.01 1.27
CA LYS A 109 -2.61 -16.97 0.24
C LYS A 109 -2.48 -18.41 0.70
N GLU A 110 -1.40 -18.75 1.42
CA GLU A 110 -1.15 -20.06 2.00
C GLU A 110 -1.95 -20.31 3.29
N GLY A 111 -2.68 -19.31 3.80
CA GLY A 111 -3.44 -19.41 5.04
C GLY A 111 -2.57 -19.49 6.29
N VAL A 112 -1.30 -19.05 6.22
CA VAL A 112 -0.39 -18.94 7.37
C VAL A 112 -0.70 -17.68 8.18
N ALA A 113 -1.13 -16.60 7.52
CA ALA A 113 -1.61 -15.38 8.13
C ALA A 113 -3.05 -15.08 7.73
N ASP A 114 -3.76 -14.38 8.58
CA ASP A 114 -5.13 -13.92 8.35
C ASP A 114 -5.15 -12.47 7.85
N TYR A 115 -4.16 -11.67 8.27
CA TYR A 115 -3.96 -10.28 7.87
C TYR A 115 -2.49 -9.98 7.60
N ALA A 116 -2.24 -9.02 6.69
CA ALA A 116 -0.92 -8.41 6.50
C ALA A 116 -0.97 -6.91 6.79
N VAL A 117 0.09 -6.38 7.39
CA VAL A 117 0.29 -4.93 7.57
C VAL A 117 1.39 -4.49 6.62
N LEU A 118 1.01 -3.65 5.66
CA LEU A 118 1.86 -3.21 4.57
C LEU A 118 1.85 -1.69 4.47
N PRO A 119 2.98 -1.04 4.16
CA PRO A 119 3.03 0.39 3.95
C PRO A 119 2.37 0.73 2.61
N ILE A 120 1.43 1.68 2.57
CA ILE A 120 0.79 2.11 1.33
C ILE A 120 1.31 3.47 0.86
N GLU A 121 1.63 4.34 1.81
CA GLU A 121 2.07 5.70 1.53
C GLU A 121 3.00 6.20 2.65
N ASN A 122 3.92 7.09 2.27
CA ASN A 122 4.72 7.88 3.19
C ASN A 122 4.61 9.36 2.79
N SER A 123 4.22 10.24 3.72
CA SER A 123 3.99 11.67 3.45
C SER A 123 5.20 12.42 2.90
N SER A 124 6.42 11.91 3.08
CA SER A 124 7.66 12.51 2.55
C SER A 124 8.22 11.79 1.34
N ALA A 125 7.87 10.51 1.11
CA ALA A 125 8.40 9.70 0.01
C ALA A 125 7.33 9.35 -1.04
N GLY A 126 6.05 9.62 -0.74
CA GLY A 126 4.92 9.31 -1.63
C GLY A 126 4.43 7.87 -1.51
N GLU A 127 3.78 7.41 -2.57
CA GLU A 127 3.17 6.10 -2.68
C GLU A 127 4.21 4.98 -2.77
N VAL A 128 3.90 3.82 -2.23
CA VAL A 128 4.73 2.61 -2.33
C VAL A 128 4.20 1.76 -3.49
N ASN A 129 4.66 2.05 -4.70
CA ASN A 129 4.14 1.45 -5.94
C ASN A 129 4.17 -0.07 -5.94
N ASP A 130 5.21 -0.69 -5.38
CA ASP A 130 5.35 -2.15 -5.30
C ASP A 130 4.17 -2.81 -4.56
N ILE A 131 3.53 -2.10 -3.61
CA ILE A 131 2.35 -2.61 -2.89
C ILE A 131 1.12 -2.60 -3.78
N TYR A 132 0.97 -1.57 -4.63
CA TYR A 132 -0.15 -1.52 -5.58
C TYR A 132 -0.06 -2.65 -6.61
N ASP A 133 1.15 -2.94 -7.10
CA ASP A 133 1.39 -4.07 -8.01
C ASP A 133 1.03 -5.41 -7.35
N LEU A 134 1.40 -5.59 -6.07
CA LEU A 134 1.03 -6.77 -5.30
C LEU A 134 -0.48 -6.88 -5.04
N LEU A 135 -1.16 -5.76 -4.78
CA LEU A 135 -2.62 -5.75 -4.62
C LEU A 135 -3.36 -6.06 -5.93
N GLU A 136 -2.75 -5.82 -7.09
CA GLU A 136 -3.29 -6.24 -8.37
C GLU A 136 -3.05 -7.74 -8.64
N GLU A 137 -1.91 -8.27 -8.20
CA GLU A 137 -1.53 -9.66 -8.42
C GLU A 137 -2.29 -10.64 -7.50
N TYR A 138 -2.55 -10.25 -6.25
CA TYR A 138 -3.19 -11.08 -5.24
C TYR A 138 -4.63 -10.66 -4.96
N ASP A 139 -5.54 -11.63 -4.80
CA ASP A 139 -6.97 -11.40 -4.49
C ASP A 139 -7.18 -11.03 -3.00
N ASN A 140 -6.44 -10.03 -2.51
CA ASN A 140 -6.54 -9.54 -1.15
C ASN A 140 -7.35 -8.24 -1.09
N TYR A 141 -7.95 -7.96 0.07
CA TYR A 141 -8.78 -6.77 0.30
C TYR A 141 -8.19 -5.91 1.40
N ILE A 142 -8.21 -4.59 1.21
CA ILE A 142 -7.86 -3.63 2.25
C ILE A 142 -9.04 -3.57 3.22
N VAL A 143 -8.81 -3.97 4.48
CA VAL A 143 -9.85 -4.06 5.52
C VAL A 143 -9.67 -3.04 6.64
N GLY A 144 -8.58 -2.28 6.61
CA GLY A 144 -8.32 -1.23 7.59
C GLY A 144 -7.11 -0.40 7.25
N GLU A 145 -6.95 0.69 7.97
CA GLU A 145 -5.86 1.65 7.84
C GLU A 145 -5.26 1.95 9.23
N GLN A 146 -3.95 2.09 9.29
CA GLN A 146 -3.24 2.58 10.47
C GLN A 146 -2.27 3.67 10.05
N ILE A 147 -2.50 4.88 10.57
CA ILE A 147 -1.56 6.00 10.38
C ILE A 147 -0.56 5.96 11.53
N LEU A 148 0.72 5.95 11.18
CA LEU A 148 1.82 5.98 12.13
C LEU A 148 2.64 7.26 11.94
N LYS A 149 2.81 8.01 13.03
CA LYS A 149 3.69 9.18 13.01
C LYS A 149 5.15 8.73 13.09
N ILE A 150 5.93 9.01 12.06
CA ILE A 150 7.34 8.71 12.01
C ILE A 150 8.13 9.80 12.74
N ASN A 151 8.83 9.44 13.81
CA ASN A 151 9.73 10.32 14.53
C ASN A 151 11.12 9.68 14.56
N HIS A 152 12.04 10.20 13.76
CA HIS A 152 13.42 9.75 13.78
C HIS A 152 14.13 10.27 15.04
N ALA A 153 15.02 9.45 15.60
CA ALA A 153 15.88 9.82 16.70
C ALA A 153 17.34 9.69 16.30
N LEU A 154 18.14 10.67 16.68
CA LEU A 154 19.60 10.60 16.57
C LEU A 154 20.13 9.86 17.78
N LEU A 155 20.83 8.76 17.57
CA LEU A 155 21.42 7.94 18.61
C LEU A 155 22.94 8.11 18.62
N GLY A 156 23.51 8.18 19.82
CA GLY A 156 24.94 8.27 20.04
C GLY A 156 25.39 7.45 21.25
N LEU A 157 26.67 7.35 21.46
CA LEU A 157 27.21 6.75 22.68
C LEU A 157 26.88 7.61 23.91
N PRO A 158 26.68 7.02 25.09
CA PRO A 158 26.43 7.77 26.31
C PRO A 158 27.51 8.82 26.55
N GLY A 159 27.08 10.08 26.75
CA GLY A 159 27.98 11.21 26.99
C GLY A 159 28.44 11.96 25.75
N THR A 160 28.12 11.51 24.54
CA THR A 160 28.39 12.24 23.29
C THR A 160 27.52 13.48 23.21
N SER A 161 28.11 14.66 22.97
CA SER A 161 27.35 15.88 22.63
C SER A 161 27.07 15.98 21.14
N LEU A 162 26.03 16.76 20.76
CA LEU A 162 25.69 17.00 19.35
C LEU A 162 26.88 17.63 18.59
N ASP A 163 27.61 18.53 19.21
CA ASP A 163 28.74 19.25 18.59
C ASP A 163 29.96 18.34 18.27
N GLU A 164 30.01 17.16 18.88
CA GLU A 164 31.07 16.17 18.64
C GLU A 164 30.74 15.24 17.47
N ILE A 165 29.47 15.16 17.06
CA ILE A 165 29.05 14.28 15.97
C ILE A 165 29.57 14.82 14.65
N ARG A 166 30.28 13.99 13.90
CA ARG A 166 30.81 14.30 12.56
C ARG A 166 30.20 13.46 11.46
N THR A 167 29.65 12.31 11.80
CA THR A 167 29.12 11.37 10.81
C THR A 167 27.88 10.68 11.37
N VAL A 168 26.85 10.57 10.54
CA VAL A 168 25.61 9.87 10.87
C VAL A 168 25.44 8.71 9.89
N TYR A 169 25.12 7.54 10.40
CA TYR A 169 24.85 6.34 9.61
C TYR A 169 23.39 5.95 9.77
N SER A 170 22.69 5.79 8.67
CA SER A 170 21.30 5.31 8.64
C SER A 170 20.92 4.78 7.27
N HIS A 171 19.70 4.25 7.17
CA HIS A 171 19.11 3.90 5.88
C HIS A 171 18.98 5.17 5.01
N PRO A 172 19.26 5.11 3.68
CA PRO A 172 19.20 6.28 2.79
C PRO A 172 17.89 7.07 2.90
N GLN A 173 16.75 6.39 3.02
CA GLN A 173 15.43 7.02 3.19
C GLN A 173 15.35 7.87 4.46
N ALA A 174 15.88 7.38 5.59
CA ALA A 174 15.88 8.13 6.84
C ALA A 174 16.79 9.37 6.77
N LEU A 175 17.95 9.25 6.14
CA LEU A 175 18.85 10.39 5.89
C LEU A 175 18.17 11.45 5.02
N MET A 176 17.50 11.05 3.94
CA MET A 176 16.76 11.95 3.06
C MET A 176 15.63 12.67 3.81
N GLN A 177 14.87 11.96 4.64
CA GLN A 177 13.79 12.55 5.44
C GLN A 177 14.29 13.51 6.52
N CYS A 178 15.55 13.35 6.98
CA CYS A 178 16.18 14.19 7.99
C CYS A 178 17.13 15.25 7.40
N SER A 179 17.25 15.38 6.07
CA SER A 179 18.24 16.24 5.42
C SER A 179 18.24 17.67 5.94
N VAL A 180 17.07 18.31 6.07
CA VAL A 180 16.95 19.68 6.59
C VAL A 180 17.52 19.85 8.01
N TYR A 181 17.48 18.80 8.82
CA TYR A 181 18.07 18.80 10.16
C TYR A 181 19.58 18.53 10.12
N LEU A 182 20.00 17.61 9.26
CA LEU A 182 21.41 17.18 9.15
C LEU A 182 22.31 18.19 8.42
N ASP A 183 21.74 19.09 7.61
CA ASP A 183 22.43 20.15 6.88
C ASP A 183 22.71 21.41 7.75
N LYS A 184 22.29 21.44 9.02
CA LYS A 184 22.52 22.51 9.97
C LYS A 184 23.80 22.32 10.77
#